data_0ad5b31b6d0ad3c9bc2c976d20857ea2
#
_entry.id   0ad5b31b6d0ad3c9bc2c976d20857ea2
#
_cell.length_a   1.000
_cell.length_b   1.000
_cell.length_c   1.000
_cell.angle_alpha   90.00
_cell.angle_beta   90.00
_cell.angle_gamma   90.00
#
_symmetry.space_group_name_H-M   'P 1'
#
loop_
_entity.id
_entity.type
_entity.pdbx_description
1 polymer ?
#
loop_
_entity_poly.entity_id
_entity_poly.type
_entity_poly.pdbx_seq_one_letter_code
_entity_poly.pdbx_strand_id
1 'polypeptide(L)'
;MYAYENIEMSLNYIEQHLSEKIETEKLAEIACLSTFYYQRLFKKLVKKSVQEYIKLRRLAMVIAELNNSEERILDIALKYGFS
;
A
#
# COMPACT_ATOMS: atom_id res chain seq x y z
N MET A 1 -8.84 -4.73 20.73
CA MET A 1 -8.90 -4.04 19.42
C MET A 1 -9.53 -4.94 18.38
N TYR A 2 -10.39 -4.41 17.57
CA TYR A 2 -11.09 -5.19 16.56
C TYR A 2 -10.24 -5.36 15.29
N ALA A 3 -10.44 -6.49 14.60
CA ALA A 3 -9.69 -6.82 13.39
C ALA A 3 -9.75 -5.69 12.35
N TYR A 4 -10.90 -5.05 12.21
CA TYR A 4 -11.06 -3.95 11.28
C TYR A 4 -10.10 -2.80 11.58
N GLU A 5 -9.99 -2.41 12.86
CA GLU A 5 -9.11 -1.32 13.27
C GLU A 5 -7.64 -1.65 13.03
N ASN A 6 -7.26 -2.91 13.24
CA ASN A 6 -5.89 -3.34 12.99
C ASN A 6 -5.52 -3.17 11.51
N ILE A 7 -6.43 -3.58 10.64
CA ILE A 7 -6.21 -3.44 9.20
C ILE A 7 -6.19 -1.96 8.80
N GLU A 8 -7.09 -1.16 9.37
CA GLU A 8 -7.13 0.27 9.07
C GLU A 8 -5.81 0.96 9.41
N MET A 9 -5.18 0.60 10.52
CA MET A 9 -3.87 1.15 10.87
C MET A 9 -2.83 0.85 9.81
N SER A 10 -2.83 -0.37 9.28
CA SER A 10 -1.89 -0.73 8.22
C SER A 10 -2.20 0.00 6.92
N LEU A 11 -3.47 0.22 6.60
CA LEU A 11 -3.86 0.97 5.41
C LEU A 11 -3.37 2.42 5.49
N ASN A 12 -3.48 3.04 6.66
CA ASN A 12 -2.99 4.39 6.87
C ASN A 12 -1.47 4.47 6.68
N TYR A 13 -0.74 3.48 7.16
CA TYR A 13 0.70 3.42 6.95
C TYR A 13 1.03 3.30 5.45
N ILE A 14 0.33 2.45 4.74
CA ILE A 14 0.54 2.27 3.30
C ILE A 14 0.38 3.60 2.57
N GLU A 15 -0.70 4.34 2.86
CA GLU A 15 -0.97 5.61 2.18
C GLU A 15 0.12 6.65 2.42
N GLN A 16 0.75 6.63 3.58
CA GLN A 16 1.80 7.58 3.92
C GLN A 16 3.18 7.19 3.38
N HIS A 17 3.33 5.98 2.85
CA HIS A 17 4.63 5.45 2.45
C HIS A 17 4.65 4.87 1.03
N LEU A 18 3.71 5.32 0.17
CA LEU A 18 3.58 4.75 -1.18
C LEU A 18 4.82 4.94 -2.05
N SER A 19 5.61 6.00 -1.81
CA SER A 19 6.84 6.23 -2.57
C SER A 19 8.05 5.50 -1.98
N GLU A 20 7.85 4.70 -0.94
CA GLU A 20 8.92 3.99 -0.24
C GLU A 20 8.71 2.48 -0.35
N LYS A 21 9.76 1.74 0.01
CA LYS A 21 9.62 0.29 0.10
C LYS A 21 8.71 -0.04 1.28
N ILE A 22 7.71 -0.87 1.04
CA ILE A 22 6.77 -1.30 2.08
C ILE A 22 6.88 -2.82 2.23
N GLU A 23 7.26 -3.26 3.43
CA GLU A 23 7.41 -4.68 3.70
C GLU A 23 6.17 -5.21 4.43
N THR A 24 5.70 -6.38 4.02
CA THR A 24 4.52 -7.00 4.61
C THR A 24 4.70 -7.26 6.10
N GLU A 25 5.92 -7.64 6.51
CA GLU A 25 6.24 -7.88 7.92
C GLU A 25 6.02 -6.63 8.76
N LYS A 26 6.39 -5.47 8.21
CA LYS A 26 6.19 -4.20 8.91
C LYS A 26 4.71 -3.89 9.07
N LEU A 27 3.92 -4.15 8.03
CA LEU A 27 2.49 -3.93 8.09
C LEU A 27 1.81 -4.84 9.12
N ALA A 28 2.23 -6.09 9.17
CA ALA A 28 1.71 -7.04 10.14
C ALA A 28 2.04 -6.58 11.57
N GLU A 29 3.26 -6.08 11.78
CA GLU A 29 3.68 -5.54 13.07
C GLU A 29 2.80 -4.36 13.49
N ILE A 30 2.53 -3.44 12.57
CA ILE A 30 1.66 -2.29 12.83
C ILE A 30 0.26 -2.77 13.20
N ALA A 31 -0.23 -3.80 12.54
CA ALA A 31 -1.55 -4.37 12.81
C ALA A 31 -1.57 -5.28 14.05
N CYS A 32 -0.41 -5.50 14.70
CA CYS A 32 -0.26 -6.38 15.86
C CYS A 32 -0.67 -7.82 15.57
N LEU A 33 -0.34 -8.30 14.36
CA LEU A 33 -0.69 -9.63 13.89
C LEU A 33 0.54 -10.33 13.33
N SER A 34 0.50 -11.67 13.28
CA SER A 34 1.52 -12.41 12.54
C SER A 34 1.38 -12.09 11.05
N THR A 35 2.47 -12.24 10.31
CA THR A 35 2.45 -11.94 8.88
C THR A 35 1.43 -12.80 8.15
N PHE A 36 1.36 -14.09 8.50
CA PHE A 36 0.40 -15.01 7.87
C PHE A 36 -1.04 -14.58 8.13
N TYR A 37 -1.38 -14.33 9.39
CA TYR A 37 -2.73 -13.94 9.76
C TYR A 37 -3.10 -12.59 9.15
N TYR A 38 -2.14 -11.65 9.17
CA TYR A 38 -2.34 -10.32 8.59
C TYR A 38 -2.73 -10.42 7.12
N GLN A 39 -1.98 -11.20 6.35
CA GLN A 39 -2.26 -11.34 4.91
C GLN A 39 -3.63 -11.93 4.65
N ARG A 40 -4.03 -12.93 5.43
CA ARG A 40 -5.34 -13.56 5.28
C ARG A 40 -6.46 -12.60 5.64
N LEU A 41 -6.31 -11.89 6.76
CA LEU A 41 -7.32 -10.95 7.21
C LEU A 41 -7.44 -9.77 6.25
N PHE A 42 -6.31 -9.25 5.78
CA PHE A 42 -6.30 -8.17 4.81
C PHE A 42 -7.09 -8.55 3.56
N LYS A 43 -6.79 -9.71 2.99
CA LYS A 43 -7.47 -10.16 1.78
C LYS A 43 -8.97 -10.35 2.01
N LYS A 44 -9.33 -10.85 3.18
CA LYS A 44 -10.74 -11.06 3.52
C LYS A 44 -11.50 -9.74 3.61
N LEU A 45 -10.91 -8.73 4.23
CA LEU A 45 -11.57 -7.44 4.45
C LEU A 45 -11.48 -6.50 3.25
N VAL A 46 -10.32 -6.46 2.61
CA VAL A 46 -10.05 -5.52 1.51
C VAL A 46 -10.40 -6.13 0.15
N LYS A 47 -10.52 -7.46 0.07
CA LYS A 47 -10.85 -8.22 -1.15
C LYS A 47 -9.71 -8.25 -2.17
N LYS A 48 -8.49 -7.89 -1.75
CA LYS A 48 -7.29 -7.93 -2.58
C LYS A 48 -6.12 -8.31 -1.69
N SER A 49 -5.07 -8.90 -2.26
CA SER A 49 -3.85 -9.13 -1.51
C SER A 49 -3.20 -7.80 -1.15
N VAL A 50 -2.34 -7.81 -0.14
CA VAL A 50 -1.60 -6.63 0.28
C VAL A 50 -0.80 -6.05 -0.89
N GLN A 51 -0.08 -6.91 -1.61
CA GLN A 51 0.75 -6.49 -2.74
C GLN A 51 -0.07 -5.88 -3.87
N GLU A 52 -1.21 -6.48 -4.19
CA GLU A 52 -2.09 -5.96 -5.23
C GLU A 52 -2.65 -4.60 -4.83
N TYR A 53 -3.07 -4.47 -3.59
CA TYR A 53 -3.59 -3.20 -3.07
C TYR A 53 -2.56 -2.09 -3.18
N ILE A 54 -1.32 -2.36 -2.72
CA ILE A 54 -0.25 -1.37 -2.77
C ILE A 54 0.05 -0.98 -4.22
N LYS A 55 0.11 -1.95 -5.11
CA LYS A 55 0.37 -1.69 -6.53
C LYS A 55 -0.69 -0.79 -7.13
N LEU A 56 -1.96 -1.06 -6.85
CA LEU A 56 -3.07 -0.26 -7.37
C LEU A 56 -3.05 1.17 -6.81
N ARG A 57 -2.71 1.32 -5.54
CA ARG A 57 -2.61 2.65 -4.94
C ARG A 57 -1.45 3.45 -5.53
N ARG A 58 -0.32 2.79 -5.76
CA ARG A 58 0.83 3.43 -6.41
C ARG A 58 0.48 3.87 -7.82
N LEU A 59 -0.22 3.02 -8.55
CA LEU A 59 -0.65 3.35 -9.91
C LEU A 59 -1.58 4.57 -9.90
N ALA A 60 -2.51 4.61 -8.96
CA ALA A 60 -3.42 5.75 -8.81
C ALA A 60 -2.66 7.05 -8.54
N MET A 61 -1.59 7.00 -7.75
CA MET A 61 -0.76 8.17 -7.47
C MET A 61 0.00 8.62 -8.70
N VAL A 62 0.51 7.68 -9.49
CA VAL A 62 1.19 8.01 -10.76
C VAL A 62 0.24 8.75 -11.68
N ILE A 63 -0.99 8.25 -11.82
CA ILE A 63 -1.99 8.86 -12.68
C ILE A 63 -2.34 10.27 -12.17
N ALA A 64 -2.53 10.43 -10.86
CA ALA A 64 -2.84 11.73 -10.28
C ALA A 64 -1.73 12.74 -10.52
N GLU A 65 -0.48 12.36 -10.36
CA GLU A 65 0.65 13.25 -10.59
C GLU A 65 0.83 13.60 -12.06
N LEU A 66 0.55 12.65 -12.96
CA LEU A 66 0.60 12.92 -14.40
C LEU A 66 -0.39 14.02 -14.80
N ASN A 67 -1.56 14.03 -14.16
CA ASN A 67 -2.59 15.01 -14.47
C ASN A 67 -2.28 16.41 -13.90
N ASN A 68 -1.41 16.50 -12.91
CA ASN A 68 -1.15 17.74 -12.17
C ASN A 68 0.31 18.21 -12.26
N SER A 69 1.12 17.59 -13.11
CA SER A 69 2.56 17.88 -13.18
C SER A 69 3.03 17.86 -14.62
N GLU A 70 4.12 18.59 -14.88
CA GLU A 70 4.80 18.57 -16.18
C GLU A 70 5.91 17.52 -16.19
N GLU A 71 6.09 16.77 -15.09
CA GLU A 71 7.07 15.71 -15.04
C GLU A 71 6.75 14.60 -16.04
N ARG A 72 7.81 13.95 -16.52
CA ARG A 72 7.64 12.85 -17.45
C ARG A 72 7.11 11.62 -16.74
N ILE A 73 6.28 10.85 -17.45
CA ILE A 73 5.67 9.63 -16.90
C ILE A 73 6.72 8.69 -16.31
N LEU A 74 7.88 8.55 -16.97
CA LEU A 74 8.93 7.66 -16.51
C LEU A 74 9.46 8.08 -15.13
N ASP A 75 9.67 9.37 -14.93
CA ASP A 75 10.18 9.88 -13.66
C ASP A 75 9.18 9.66 -12.53
N ILE A 76 7.91 9.89 -12.81
CA ILE A 76 6.85 9.68 -11.82
C ILE A 76 6.73 8.19 -11.48
N ALA A 77 6.75 7.34 -12.49
CA ALA A 77 6.64 5.90 -12.29
C ALA A 77 7.80 5.36 -11.43
N LEU A 78 9.02 5.83 -11.70
CA LEU A 78 10.18 5.43 -10.92
C LEU A 78 10.09 5.86 -9.46
N LYS A 79 9.51 7.03 -9.21
CA LYS A 79 9.29 7.54 -7.85
C LYS A 79 8.45 6.56 -7.02
N TYR A 80 7.51 5.87 -7.64
CA TYR A 80 6.63 4.93 -6.95
C TYR A 80 7.06 3.47 -7.14
N GLY A 81 8.29 3.25 -7.57
CA GLY A 81 8.88 1.90 -7.61
C GLY A 81 8.58 1.09 -8.86
N PHE A 82 8.00 1.68 -9.87
CA PHE A 82 7.80 0.98 -11.15
C PHE A 82 9.07 1.10 -11.99
N SER A 83 9.46 -0.01 -12.60
CA SER A 83 10.67 -0.04 -13.43
C SER A 83 10.37 -0.47 -14.85
#